data_c12936f0db881f607d3effe1a7f3308b
#
_entry.id   c12936f0db881f607d3effe1a7f3308b
#
_cell.length_a   1.000
_cell.length_b   1.000
_cell.length_c   1.000
_cell.angle_alpha   90.00
_cell.angle_beta   90.00
_cell.angle_gamma   90.00
#
_symmetry.space_group_name_H-M   'P 1'
#
loop_
_entity.id
_entity.type
_entity.pdbx_description
1 polymer ?
#
loop_
_entity_poly.entity_id
_entity_poly.type
_entity_poly.pdbx_seq_one_letter_code
_entity_poly.pdbx_strand_id
1 'polypeptide(L)'
;MNSRIWLSVVVLFLCLLVGCSAPPETAKVIQVIDGDTIIIEGNYRVRYIGIDTPETYPVAEAFGLEAWQVNRQLVEGKEVRLERDVSETDKYGRLLRYVYVDDVFVNAELVRLGLAEAKAYPPDIKYQDYLEEMEAEARAAGRGRWAK
;
A
#
# COMPACT_ATOMS: atom_id res chain seq x y z
N MET A 1 62.53 -12.56 39.70
CA MET A 1 61.26 -11.96 40.11
C MET A 1 60.51 -11.65 38.83
N ASN A 2 59.57 -12.53 38.45
CA ASN A 2 58.89 -12.43 37.14
C ASN A 2 57.45 -11.96 37.41
N SER A 3 57.19 -10.70 37.03
CA SER A 3 55.84 -10.15 37.03
C SER A 3 55.17 -10.48 35.67
N ARG A 4 54.25 -11.44 35.71
CA ARG A 4 53.42 -11.79 34.53
C ARG A 4 52.28 -10.79 34.44
N ILE A 5 52.38 -9.93 33.42
CA ILE A 5 51.31 -9.00 33.05
C ILE A 5 50.22 -9.81 32.36
N TRP A 6 49.02 -9.93 32.97
CA TRP A 6 47.84 -10.45 32.33
C TRP A 6 47.20 -9.37 31.49
N LEU A 7 47.33 -9.47 30.17
CA LEU A 7 46.56 -8.63 29.25
C LEU A 7 45.15 -9.20 29.15
N SER A 8 44.20 -8.60 29.83
CA SER A 8 42.79 -8.90 29.70
C SER A 8 42.29 -8.31 28.37
N VAL A 9 42.13 -9.13 27.36
CA VAL A 9 41.47 -8.75 26.12
C VAL A 9 39.97 -8.67 26.36
N VAL A 10 39.47 -7.48 26.57
CA VAL A 10 38.02 -7.22 26.58
C VAL A 10 37.56 -7.22 25.14
N VAL A 11 37.01 -8.33 24.68
CA VAL A 11 36.30 -8.41 23.40
C VAL A 11 34.96 -7.73 23.58
N LEU A 12 34.87 -6.47 23.16
CA LEU A 12 33.62 -5.73 23.08
C LEU A 12 32.77 -6.32 21.97
N PHE A 13 31.84 -7.21 22.32
CA PHE A 13 30.86 -7.77 21.39
C PHE A 13 29.82 -6.67 21.12
N LEU A 14 30.06 -5.87 20.08
CA LEU A 14 29.10 -4.89 19.59
C LEU A 14 27.98 -5.65 18.87
N CYS A 15 26.94 -6.05 19.64
CA CYS A 15 25.71 -6.56 19.06
C CYS A 15 25.08 -5.42 18.26
N LEU A 16 25.26 -5.42 16.95
CA LEU A 16 24.45 -4.66 16.01
C LEU A 16 23.02 -5.20 16.11
N LEU A 17 22.21 -4.54 16.93
CA LEU A 17 20.77 -4.68 16.92
C LEU A 17 20.30 -4.13 15.56
N VAL A 18 20.23 -4.99 14.57
CA VAL A 18 19.45 -4.72 13.38
C VAL A 18 18.00 -4.66 13.85
N GLY A 19 17.58 -3.47 14.25
CA GLY A 19 16.20 -3.22 14.63
C GLY A 19 15.33 -3.46 13.40
N CYS A 20 14.56 -4.53 13.41
CA CYS A 20 13.47 -4.72 12.47
C CYS A 20 12.43 -3.65 12.85
N SER A 21 12.52 -2.45 12.25
CA SER A 21 11.52 -1.42 12.49
C SER A 21 10.21 -1.86 11.88
N ALA A 22 9.11 -1.72 12.63
CA ALA A 22 7.78 -1.98 12.11
C ALA A 22 7.51 -1.11 10.87
N PRO A 23 6.72 -1.59 9.90
CA PRO A 23 6.31 -0.77 8.77
C PRO A 23 5.66 0.53 9.23
N PRO A 24 5.88 1.65 8.52
CA PRO A 24 5.38 2.95 8.95
C PRO A 24 3.85 3.04 8.82
N GLU A 25 3.23 3.81 9.72
CA GLU A 25 1.80 4.18 9.64
C GLU A 25 1.58 5.40 8.73
N THR A 26 2.61 6.21 8.53
CA THR A 26 2.64 7.33 7.57
C THR A 26 3.94 7.28 6.79
N ALA A 27 3.89 7.58 5.50
CA ALA A 27 5.08 7.63 4.66
C ALA A 27 4.83 8.45 3.40
N LYS A 28 5.91 8.96 2.83
CA LYS A 28 5.86 9.62 1.52
C LYS A 28 5.80 8.57 0.40
N VAL A 29 4.90 8.78 -0.56
CA VAL A 29 4.83 7.98 -1.77
C VAL A 29 5.93 8.39 -2.73
N ILE A 30 6.78 7.42 -3.10
CA ILE A 30 7.91 7.63 -4.00
C ILE A 30 7.53 7.34 -5.45
N GLN A 31 6.68 6.34 -5.66
CA GLN A 31 6.29 5.91 -7.00
C GLN A 31 4.92 5.23 -6.97
N VAL A 32 4.13 5.46 -8.01
CA VAL A 32 2.89 4.71 -8.28
C VAL A 32 3.18 3.67 -9.37
N ILE A 33 2.95 2.40 -9.06
CA ILE A 33 3.21 1.27 -9.98
C ILE A 33 2.03 1.08 -10.92
N ASP A 34 0.81 1.02 -10.33
CA ASP A 34 -0.45 0.86 -11.05
C ASP A 34 -1.60 1.51 -10.24
N GLY A 35 -2.85 1.21 -10.60
CA GLY A 35 -4.01 1.83 -9.96
C GLY A 35 -4.18 1.51 -8.47
N ASP A 36 -3.57 0.44 -7.96
CA ASP A 36 -3.76 -0.02 -6.58
C ASP A 36 -2.46 -0.47 -5.88
N THR A 37 -1.31 -0.12 -6.45
CA THR A 37 0.00 -0.48 -5.91
C THR A 37 0.96 0.71 -5.96
N ILE A 38 1.58 1.03 -4.83
CA ILE A 38 2.54 2.12 -4.68
C ILE A 38 3.84 1.65 -4.03
N ILE A 39 4.89 2.47 -4.16
CA ILE A 39 6.14 2.36 -3.40
C ILE A 39 6.23 3.58 -2.49
N ILE A 40 6.50 3.35 -1.21
CA ILE A 40 6.69 4.37 -0.20
C ILE A 40 8.15 4.43 0.27
N GLU A 41 8.50 5.47 1.02
CA GLU A 41 9.81 5.59 1.68
C GLU A 41 10.20 4.30 2.40
N GLY A 42 11.50 3.96 2.36
CA GLY A 42 11.99 2.68 2.84
C GLY A 42 11.84 1.54 1.83
N ASN A 43 11.41 1.85 0.59
CA ASN A 43 11.23 0.90 -0.52
C ASN A 43 10.19 -0.20 -0.25
N TYR A 44 9.20 0.08 0.59
CA TYR A 44 8.06 -0.82 0.80
C TYR A 44 7.09 -0.74 -0.37
N ARG A 45 6.69 -1.90 -0.90
CA ARG A 45 5.55 -2.00 -1.82
C ARG A 45 4.27 -2.11 -1.02
N VAL A 46 3.27 -1.32 -1.36
CA VAL A 46 1.96 -1.31 -0.71
C VAL A 46 0.89 -1.65 -1.72
N ARG A 47 0.10 -2.69 -1.44
CA ARG A 47 -1.10 -3.10 -2.18
C ARG A 47 -2.33 -2.60 -1.43
N TYR A 48 -3.21 -1.93 -2.13
CA TYR A 48 -4.46 -1.41 -1.55
C TYR A 48 -5.42 -2.54 -1.23
N ILE A 49 -5.94 -2.55 0.00
CA ILE A 49 -6.91 -3.57 0.46
C ILE A 49 -8.28 -3.30 -0.15
N GLY A 50 -9.01 -4.38 -0.46
CA GLY A 50 -10.44 -4.36 -0.78
C GLY A 50 -10.80 -3.86 -2.17
N ILE A 51 -9.81 -3.58 -3.01
CA ILE A 51 -10.03 -3.14 -4.39
C ILE A 51 -9.14 -3.88 -5.40
N ASP A 52 -9.55 -3.84 -6.65
CA ASP A 52 -8.80 -4.38 -7.78
C ASP A 52 -8.94 -3.43 -8.97
N THR A 53 -7.81 -2.91 -9.47
CA THR A 53 -7.79 -2.05 -10.66
C THR A 53 -7.45 -2.86 -11.90
N PRO A 54 -7.86 -2.42 -13.11
CA PRO A 54 -7.40 -3.02 -14.34
C PRO A 54 -5.87 -2.93 -14.46
N GLU A 55 -5.26 -3.96 -15.01
CA GLU A 55 -3.81 -4.06 -15.15
C GLU A 55 -3.26 -3.05 -16.16
N THR A 56 -2.03 -2.58 -15.89
CA THR A 56 -1.28 -1.71 -16.82
C THR A 56 -0.20 -2.48 -17.59
N TYR A 57 0.20 -3.64 -17.11
CA TYR A 57 1.28 -4.46 -17.68
C TYR A 57 0.95 -5.97 -17.53
N PRO A 58 1.35 -6.87 -18.46
CA PRO A 58 2.15 -6.61 -19.70
C PRO A 58 1.36 -5.98 -20.84
N VAL A 59 0.03 -6.04 -20.80
CA VAL A 59 -0.86 -5.37 -21.75
C VAL A 59 -1.86 -4.57 -20.94
N ALA A 60 -1.98 -3.27 -21.24
CA ALA A 60 -2.92 -2.41 -20.52
C ALA A 60 -4.36 -2.85 -20.80
N GLU A 61 -5.09 -3.12 -19.73
CA GLU A 61 -6.54 -3.32 -19.79
C GLU A 61 -7.26 -1.97 -19.93
N ALA A 62 -8.51 -2.01 -20.39
CA ALA A 62 -9.33 -0.81 -20.44
C ALA A 62 -9.43 -0.17 -19.05
N PHE A 63 -9.22 1.15 -18.97
CA PHE A 63 -9.13 1.94 -17.72
C PHE A 63 -7.93 1.69 -16.81
N GLY A 64 -6.99 0.82 -17.17
CA GLY A 64 -5.78 0.59 -16.36
C GLY A 64 -4.90 1.85 -16.28
N LEU A 65 -4.67 2.52 -17.42
CA LEU A 65 -3.88 3.76 -17.47
C LEU A 65 -4.57 4.90 -16.74
N GLU A 66 -5.89 5.03 -16.85
CA GLU A 66 -6.68 6.03 -16.13
C GLU A 66 -6.62 5.80 -14.62
N ALA A 67 -6.76 4.56 -14.16
CA ALA A 67 -6.62 4.20 -12.75
C ALA A 67 -5.23 4.56 -12.22
N TRP A 68 -4.17 4.22 -12.97
CA TRP A 68 -2.80 4.61 -12.65
C TRP A 68 -2.62 6.14 -12.58
N GLN A 69 -3.12 6.88 -13.57
CA GLN A 69 -3.00 8.33 -13.63
C GLN A 69 -3.72 9.01 -12.45
N VAL A 70 -4.93 8.57 -12.13
CA VAL A 70 -5.71 9.13 -11.02
C VAL A 70 -5.04 8.79 -9.68
N ASN A 71 -4.61 7.55 -9.47
CA ASN A 71 -3.85 7.18 -8.27
C ASN A 71 -2.60 8.06 -8.12
N ARG A 72 -1.86 8.24 -9.20
CA ARG A 72 -0.67 9.09 -9.24
C ARG A 72 -0.96 10.54 -8.84
N GLN A 73 -2.03 11.12 -9.37
CA GLN A 73 -2.46 12.49 -9.01
C GLN A 73 -2.85 12.61 -7.54
N LEU A 74 -3.48 11.56 -7.00
CA LEU A 74 -3.91 11.54 -5.61
C LEU A 74 -2.74 11.46 -4.63
N VAL A 75 -1.74 10.60 -4.88
CA VAL A 75 -0.79 10.21 -3.84
C VAL A 75 0.69 10.45 -4.17
N GLU A 76 1.13 10.53 -5.44
CA GLU A 76 2.56 10.59 -5.75
C GLU A 76 3.23 11.83 -5.16
N GLY A 77 4.34 11.63 -4.48
CA GLY A 77 5.10 12.68 -3.81
C GLY A 77 4.47 13.23 -2.53
N LYS A 78 3.29 12.74 -2.13
CA LYS A 78 2.59 13.17 -0.92
C LYS A 78 2.84 12.20 0.23
N GLU A 79 2.62 12.67 1.46
CA GLU A 79 2.54 11.84 2.64
C GLU A 79 1.15 11.18 2.69
N VAL A 80 1.12 9.87 2.91
CA VAL A 80 -0.10 9.10 3.06
C VAL A 80 -0.14 8.42 4.43
N ARG A 81 -1.35 8.26 4.97
CA ARG A 81 -1.62 7.44 6.13
C ARG A 81 -1.96 6.03 5.65
N LEU A 82 -1.40 5.04 6.31
CA LEU A 82 -1.44 3.62 5.96
C LEU A 82 -2.11 2.85 7.09
N GLU A 83 -3.34 2.42 6.87
CA GLU A 83 -4.10 1.67 7.86
C GLU A 83 -4.04 0.17 7.53
N ARG A 84 -3.58 -0.64 8.50
CA ARG A 84 -3.61 -2.09 8.41
C ARG A 84 -4.99 -2.62 8.84
N ASP A 85 -5.40 -3.73 8.24
CA ASP A 85 -6.52 -4.54 8.73
C ASP A 85 -5.98 -5.71 9.58
N VAL A 86 -6.18 -6.95 9.18
CA VAL A 86 -5.69 -8.15 9.87
C VAL A 86 -4.29 -8.52 9.41
N SER A 87 -4.12 -8.69 8.09
CA SER A 87 -2.86 -9.13 7.50
C SER A 87 -1.84 -8.00 7.37
N GLU A 88 -0.57 -8.32 7.58
CA GLU A 88 0.53 -7.37 7.37
C GLU A 88 0.90 -7.27 5.89
N THR A 89 1.09 -8.43 5.26
CA THR A 89 1.55 -8.56 3.88
C THR A 89 0.76 -9.61 3.12
N ASP A 90 0.81 -9.52 1.81
CA ASP A 90 0.37 -10.61 0.93
C ASP A 90 1.49 -11.65 0.70
N LYS A 91 1.17 -12.68 -0.10
CA LYS A 91 2.12 -13.75 -0.46
C LYS A 91 3.35 -13.27 -1.25
N TYR A 92 3.31 -12.05 -1.79
CA TYR A 92 4.42 -11.43 -2.53
C TYR A 92 5.24 -10.47 -1.66
N GLY A 93 4.93 -10.35 -0.37
CA GLY A 93 5.62 -9.47 0.56
C GLY A 93 5.22 -7.99 0.45
N ARG A 94 4.13 -7.66 -0.27
CA ARG A 94 3.61 -6.30 -0.31
C ARG A 94 2.80 -6.02 0.96
N LEU A 95 3.00 -4.84 1.55
CA LEU A 95 2.17 -4.38 2.67
C LEU A 95 0.73 -4.23 2.21
N LEU A 96 -0.21 -4.76 2.98
CA LEU A 96 -1.63 -4.62 2.74
C LEU A 96 -2.17 -3.43 3.55
N ARG A 97 -2.66 -2.37 2.86
CA ARG A 97 -3.09 -1.14 3.53
C ARG A 97 -4.33 -0.54 2.89
N TYR A 98 -5.14 0.08 3.75
CA TYR A 98 -6.03 1.15 3.34
C TYR A 98 -5.24 2.45 3.32
N VAL A 99 -5.34 3.22 2.25
CA VAL A 99 -4.49 4.39 1.99
C VAL A 99 -5.32 5.67 2.03
N TYR A 100 -4.82 6.65 2.76
CA TYR A 100 -5.46 7.96 2.91
C TYR A 100 -4.45 9.07 2.60
N VAL A 101 -4.89 10.05 1.84
CA VAL A 101 -4.19 11.31 1.63
C VAL A 101 -5.09 12.44 2.11
N ASP A 102 -4.63 13.21 3.09
CA ASP A 102 -5.48 14.15 3.83
C ASP A 102 -6.77 13.44 4.31
N ASP A 103 -7.95 13.94 3.96
CA ASP A 103 -9.24 13.34 4.31
C ASP A 103 -9.79 12.37 3.25
N VAL A 104 -9.01 12.09 2.19
CA VAL A 104 -9.45 11.23 1.09
C VAL A 104 -9.08 9.78 1.34
N PHE A 105 -10.06 8.90 1.39
CA PHE A 105 -9.88 7.44 1.39
C PHE A 105 -9.64 6.98 -0.07
N VAL A 106 -8.37 6.82 -0.44
CA VAL A 106 -7.95 6.61 -1.83
C VAL A 106 -8.55 5.34 -2.44
N ASN A 107 -8.57 4.23 -1.67
CA ASN A 107 -9.19 2.98 -2.12
C ASN A 107 -10.65 3.19 -2.56
N ALA A 108 -11.43 3.87 -1.72
CA ALA A 108 -12.84 4.13 -1.98
C ALA A 108 -13.04 5.13 -3.14
N GLU A 109 -12.18 6.13 -3.25
CA GLU A 109 -12.25 7.12 -4.32
C GLU A 109 -12.03 6.49 -5.70
N LEU A 110 -11.07 5.57 -5.83
CA LEU A 110 -10.85 4.83 -7.08
C LEU A 110 -12.05 3.98 -7.47
N VAL A 111 -12.71 3.35 -6.50
CA VAL A 111 -13.95 2.58 -6.74
C VAL A 111 -15.09 3.51 -7.14
N ARG A 112 -15.30 4.62 -6.41
CA ARG A 112 -16.35 5.61 -6.67
C ARG A 112 -16.24 6.24 -8.07
N LEU A 113 -15.02 6.40 -8.57
CA LEU A 113 -14.74 6.89 -9.93
C LEU A 113 -14.92 5.80 -11.01
N GLY A 114 -15.19 4.55 -10.64
CA GLY A 114 -15.32 3.43 -11.56
C GLY A 114 -13.97 2.96 -12.14
N LEU A 115 -12.87 3.23 -11.45
CA LEU A 115 -11.51 2.87 -11.87
C LEU A 115 -11.00 1.60 -11.16
N ALA A 116 -11.71 1.13 -10.15
CA ALA A 116 -11.46 -0.12 -9.44
C ALA A 116 -12.76 -0.86 -9.17
N GLU A 117 -12.68 -2.16 -9.00
CA GLU A 117 -13.74 -2.99 -8.43
C GLU A 117 -13.57 -3.11 -6.93
N ALA A 118 -14.66 -3.17 -6.19
CA ALA A 118 -14.63 -3.63 -4.81
C ALA A 118 -14.40 -5.15 -4.82
N LYS A 119 -13.36 -5.60 -4.11
CA LYS A 119 -12.97 -7.02 -4.10
C LYS A 119 -12.55 -7.47 -2.72
N ALA A 120 -13.34 -8.36 -2.15
CA ALA A 120 -13.06 -8.90 -0.83
C ALA A 120 -11.87 -9.87 -0.86
N TYR A 121 -10.94 -9.67 0.08
CA TYR A 121 -9.82 -10.55 0.35
C TYR A 121 -9.79 -10.92 1.85
N PRO A 122 -10.67 -11.85 2.31
CA PRO A 122 -10.66 -12.25 3.71
C PRO A 122 -9.28 -12.71 4.18
N PRO A 123 -8.84 -12.35 5.41
CA PRO A 123 -9.64 -11.72 6.48
C PRO A 123 -9.70 -10.18 6.44
N ASP A 124 -9.10 -9.53 5.45
CA ASP A 124 -8.96 -8.07 5.33
C ASP A 124 -10.22 -7.46 4.69
N ILE A 125 -11.30 -7.36 5.46
CA ILE A 125 -12.63 -6.95 4.96
C ILE A 125 -13.27 -5.81 5.77
N LYS A 126 -12.49 -5.08 6.57
CA LYS A 126 -13.00 -4.02 7.47
C LYS A 126 -13.91 -3.00 6.76
N TYR A 127 -13.55 -2.60 5.54
CA TYR A 127 -14.30 -1.61 4.77
C TYR A 127 -15.01 -2.20 3.54
N GLN A 128 -15.19 -3.53 3.49
CA GLN A 128 -15.74 -4.20 2.31
C GLN A 128 -17.13 -3.66 1.94
N ASP A 129 -18.05 -3.58 2.91
CA ASP A 129 -19.43 -3.10 2.68
C ASP A 129 -19.43 -1.66 2.12
N TYR A 130 -18.55 -0.80 2.67
CA TYR A 130 -18.42 0.58 2.19
C TYR A 130 -17.87 0.66 0.76
N LEU A 131 -16.88 -0.18 0.42
CA LEU A 131 -16.32 -0.23 -0.94
C LEU A 131 -17.35 -0.76 -1.95
N GLU A 132 -18.17 -1.73 -1.58
CA GLU A 132 -19.27 -2.23 -2.40
C GLU A 132 -20.37 -1.18 -2.62
N GLU A 133 -20.64 -0.34 -1.60
CA GLU A 133 -21.54 0.80 -1.74
C GLU A 133 -21.00 1.83 -2.75
N MET A 134 -19.70 2.15 -2.69
CA MET A 134 -19.04 3.03 -3.67
C MET A 134 -19.06 2.46 -5.09
N GLU A 135 -18.91 1.14 -5.24
CA GLU A 135 -19.06 0.49 -6.54
C GLU A 135 -20.49 0.56 -7.06
N ALA A 136 -21.48 0.33 -6.22
CA ALA A 136 -22.88 0.45 -6.61
C ALA A 136 -23.21 1.88 -7.08
N GLU A 137 -22.70 2.89 -6.40
CA GLU A 137 -22.81 4.29 -6.83
C GLU A 137 -22.16 4.53 -8.20
N ALA A 138 -20.93 4.04 -8.41
CA ALA A 138 -20.23 4.18 -9.68
C ALA A 138 -20.97 3.51 -10.84
N ARG A 139 -21.52 2.31 -10.60
CA ARG A 139 -22.34 1.56 -11.58
C ARG A 139 -23.62 2.30 -11.93
N ALA A 140 -24.34 2.81 -10.93
CA ALA A 140 -25.58 3.57 -11.13
C ALA A 140 -25.35 4.87 -11.94
N ALA A 141 -24.21 5.52 -11.72
CA ALA A 141 -23.82 6.75 -12.41
C ALA A 141 -23.10 6.51 -13.75
N GLY A 142 -22.82 5.25 -14.12
CA GLY A 142 -22.10 4.92 -15.35
C GLY A 142 -20.68 5.50 -15.41
N ARG A 143 -19.96 5.49 -14.26
CA ARG A 143 -18.61 6.04 -14.18
C ARG A 143 -17.54 5.04 -14.61
N GLY A 144 -16.48 5.53 -15.26
CA GLY A 144 -15.31 4.76 -15.64
C GLY A 144 -15.67 3.48 -16.39
N ARG A 145 -15.23 2.34 -15.95
CA ARG A 145 -15.49 1.00 -16.53
C ARG A 145 -16.96 0.60 -16.60
N TRP A 146 -17.84 1.32 -15.90
CA TRP A 146 -19.29 1.12 -15.87
C TRP A 146 -20.04 1.99 -16.88
N ALA A 147 -19.34 2.81 -17.67
CA ALA A 147 -19.93 3.56 -18.77
C ALA A 147 -20.50 2.61 -19.82
N LYS A 148 -21.69 2.93 -20.34
CA LYS A 148 -22.39 2.13 -21.38
C LYS A 148 -21.96 2.58 -22.76
#